data_f215b5b0aec483af7d48edab82d48bfb
#
_entry.id   f215b5b0aec483af7d48edab82d48bfb
#
_cell.length_a   1.000
_cell.length_b   1.000
_cell.length_c   1.000
_cell.angle_alpha   90.00
_cell.angle_beta   90.00
_cell.angle_gamma   90.00
#
_symmetry.space_group_name_H-M   'P 1'
#
loop_
_entity.id
_entity.type
_entity.pdbx_description
1 polymer ?
#
loop_
_entity_poly.entity_id
_entity_poly.type
_entity_poly.pdbx_seq_one_letter_code
_entity_poly.pdbx_strand_id
1 'polypeptide(L)'
;MNAPVEARHMAALRQRPYPLPPLPPDRYYVEDPDPPTDGQVVFTETSDPFDTYTYQLQTIVYSGQTAVQRVLIADTYNYGRALMLDGAIQSAEDDEELYHELLVQPAMLAHPNPRDILIIGGGEGATLREVLGHRSVRSATMIDIDRELVDLCREHLLSWHQRAFDDPRVRLATLDGRTFVEQDDRSYDIIIIDVIDMVE
;
A
#
# COMPACT_ATOMS: atom_id res chain seq x y z
N MET A 1 -26.48 -5.75 32.32
CA MET A 1 -25.08 -5.53 31.92
C MET A 1 -24.98 -5.82 30.42
N ASN A 2 -24.76 -4.78 29.61
CA ASN A 2 -24.64 -4.94 28.16
C ASN A 2 -23.22 -5.41 27.81
N ALA A 3 -23.12 -6.44 27.00
CA ALA A 3 -21.83 -6.91 26.50
C ALA A 3 -21.09 -5.79 25.74
N PRO A 4 -19.75 -5.77 25.77
CA PRO A 4 -18.95 -4.81 25.03
C PRO A 4 -19.31 -4.80 23.54
N VAL A 5 -19.19 -3.65 22.89
CA VAL A 5 -19.53 -3.45 21.47
C VAL A 5 -18.78 -4.43 20.56
N GLU A 6 -17.53 -4.74 20.87
CA GLU A 6 -16.71 -5.74 20.16
C GLU A 6 -17.30 -7.14 20.20
N ALA A 7 -17.82 -7.58 21.36
CA ALA A 7 -18.45 -8.91 21.49
C ALA A 7 -19.74 -9.03 20.64
N ARG A 8 -20.45 -7.92 20.41
CA ARG A 8 -21.64 -7.90 19.54
C ARG A 8 -21.26 -7.92 18.07
N HIS A 9 -20.15 -7.26 17.70
CA HIS A 9 -19.65 -7.26 16.32
C HIS A 9 -19.16 -8.66 15.91
N MET A 10 -18.40 -9.33 16.77
CA MET A 10 -17.93 -10.69 16.55
C MET A 10 -19.07 -11.71 16.53
N ALA A 11 -20.13 -11.50 17.32
CA ALA A 11 -21.31 -12.37 17.28
C ALA A 11 -22.13 -12.20 15.99
N ALA A 12 -22.19 -10.98 15.43
CA ALA A 12 -22.84 -10.72 14.14
C ALA A 12 -22.08 -11.32 12.95
N LEU A 13 -20.75 -11.35 13.00
CA LEU A 13 -19.90 -11.98 11.96
C LEU A 13 -20.05 -13.52 11.94
N ARG A 14 -20.40 -14.13 13.07
CA ARG A 14 -20.65 -15.58 13.16
C ARG A 14 -22.02 -16.01 12.64
N GLN A 15 -22.96 -15.09 12.46
CA GLN A 15 -24.28 -15.36 11.87
C GLN A 15 -24.31 -14.92 10.39
N ARG A 16 -23.48 -15.55 9.54
CA ARG A 16 -23.65 -15.39 8.09
C ARG A 16 -24.96 -16.07 7.68
N PRO A 17 -25.89 -15.35 7.00
CA PRO A 17 -27.16 -15.92 6.58
C PRO A 17 -27.05 -16.99 5.48
N TYR A 18 -25.84 -17.23 4.96
CA TYR A 18 -25.57 -18.26 3.96
C TYR A 18 -24.42 -19.12 4.43
N PRO A 19 -24.64 -20.41 4.74
CA PRO A 19 -23.53 -21.35 4.87
C PRO A 19 -22.81 -21.37 3.53
N LEU A 20 -21.50 -21.15 3.56
CA LEU A 20 -20.67 -21.40 2.36
C LEU A 20 -20.92 -22.85 1.93
N PRO A 21 -21.13 -23.11 0.64
CA PRO A 21 -21.22 -24.47 0.15
C PRO A 21 -19.93 -25.21 0.58
N PRO A 22 -20.01 -26.51 0.94
CA PRO A 22 -18.82 -27.28 1.25
C PRO A 22 -17.89 -27.17 0.05
N LEU A 23 -16.63 -26.81 0.29
CA LEU A 23 -15.59 -26.76 -0.74
C LEU A 23 -15.51 -28.16 -1.38
N PRO A 24 -15.55 -28.29 -2.71
CA PRO A 24 -15.38 -29.56 -3.36
C PRO A 24 -13.98 -30.10 -2.99
N PRO A 25 -13.88 -31.36 -2.54
CA PRO A 25 -12.67 -31.92 -1.93
C PRO A 25 -11.45 -31.96 -2.85
N ASP A 26 -11.59 -31.68 -4.10
CA ASP A 26 -10.59 -31.98 -5.15
C ASP A 26 -10.08 -30.77 -5.92
N ARG A 27 -10.43 -29.52 -5.54
CA ARG A 27 -10.05 -28.35 -6.34
C ARG A 27 -8.95 -27.46 -5.76
N TYR A 28 -8.38 -27.79 -4.60
CA TYR A 28 -7.37 -26.95 -3.93
C TYR A 28 -6.10 -27.67 -3.47
N TYR A 29 -5.85 -28.88 -3.98
CA TYR A 29 -4.47 -29.34 -3.98
C TYR A 29 -3.76 -28.73 -5.18
N VAL A 30 -3.21 -27.55 -4.99
CA VAL A 30 -2.04 -27.16 -5.75
C VAL A 30 -0.97 -28.15 -5.23
N GLU A 31 -0.50 -29.05 -6.08
CA GLU A 31 0.76 -29.76 -5.83
C GLU A 31 1.75 -28.66 -5.38
N ASP A 32 2.46 -28.90 -4.27
CA ASP A 32 3.50 -27.99 -3.81
C ASP A 32 4.28 -27.52 -5.04
N PRO A 33 4.39 -26.23 -5.30
CA PRO A 33 5.16 -25.77 -6.45
C PRO A 33 6.52 -26.45 -6.33
N ASP A 34 6.99 -27.05 -7.40
CA ASP A 34 8.33 -27.66 -7.45
C ASP A 34 9.30 -26.76 -6.69
N PRO A 35 10.07 -27.25 -5.71
CA PRO A 35 10.98 -26.40 -4.97
C PRO A 35 11.82 -25.62 -5.97
N PRO A 36 12.10 -24.35 -5.72
CA PRO A 36 12.79 -23.49 -6.67
C PRO A 36 14.03 -24.23 -7.17
N THR A 37 14.13 -24.38 -8.49
CA THR A 37 15.28 -25.04 -9.12
C THR A 37 16.54 -24.31 -8.69
N ASP A 38 17.60 -25.03 -8.45
CA ASP A 38 18.89 -24.57 -7.92
C ASP A 38 19.31 -23.24 -8.59
N GLY A 39 19.37 -22.15 -7.80
CA GLY A 39 19.74 -20.80 -8.27
C GLY A 39 18.59 -19.80 -8.45
N GLN A 40 17.32 -20.15 -8.23
CA GLN A 40 16.24 -19.18 -8.23
C GLN A 40 16.16 -18.42 -6.90
N VAL A 41 16.01 -17.09 -6.99
CA VAL A 41 15.76 -16.24 -5.84
C VAL A 41 14.25 -16.08 -5.66
N VAL A 42 13.78 -16.37 -4.46
CA VAL A 42 12.36 -16.25 -4.10
C VAL A 42 12.19 -15.29 -2.95
N PHE A 43 11.06 -14.59 -2.95
CA PHE A 43 10.54 -13.87 -1.81
C PHE A 43 9.33 -14.61 -1.28
N THR A 44 9.28 -14.82 0.03
CA THR A 44 8.17 -15.52 0.69
C THR A 44 7.53 -14.58 1.69
N GLU A 45 6.23 -14.39 1.52
CA GLU A 45 5.36 -13.64 2.40
C GLU A 45 4.47 -14.59 3.18
N THR A 46 4.37 -14.38 4.48
CA THR A 46 3.43 -15.10 5.34
C THR A 46 2.42 -14.10 5.86
N SER A 47 1.21 -14.11 5.26
CA SER A 47 0.15 -13.16 5.60
C SER A 47 -0.51 -13.49 6.94
N ASP A 48 -0.63 -14.80 7.24
CA ASP A 48 -1.13 -15.33 8.50
C ASP A 48 -0.52 -16.72 8.76
N PRO A 49 -0.80 -17.38 9.90
CA PRO A 49 -0.22 -18.69 10.21
C PRO A 49 -0.57 -19.80 9.21
N PHE A 50 -1.53 -19.57 8.30
CA PHE A 50 -2.07 -20.59 7.40
C PHE A 50 -1.78 -20.32 5.94
N ASP A 51 -1.48 -19.04 5.58
CA ASP A 51 -1.28 -18.65 4.19
C ASP A 51 0.13 -18.11 3.95
N THR A 52 0.81 -18.74 2.99
CA THR A 52 2.14 -18.35 2.54
C THR A 52 2.14 -18.16 1.03
N TYR A 53 2.61 -17.01 0.57
CA TYR A 53 2.77 -16.68 -0.83
C TYR A 53 4.25 -16.66 -1.19
N THR A 54 4.59 -17.24 -2.34
CA THR A 54 5.97 -17.28 -2.83
C THR A 54 6.05 -16.62 -4.20
N TYR A 55 6.93 -15.64 -4.33
CA TYR A 55 7.16 -14.88 -5.54
C TYR A 55 8.56 -15.18 -6.06
N GLN A 56 8.66 -15.57 -7.33
CA GLN A 56 9.96 -15.74 -8.00
C GLN A 56 10.47 -14.37 -8.42
N LEU A 57 11.71 -14.06 -8.05
CA LEU A 57 12.37 -12.80 -8.38
C LEU A 57 13.28 -12.97 -9.59
N GLN A 58 13.19 -12.03 -10.54
CA GLN A 58 14.10 -11.92 -11.67
C GLN A 58 15.36 -11.16 -11.26
N THR A 59 15.19 -10.04 -10.57
CA THR A 59 16.27 -9.12 -10.20
C THR A 59 15.95 -8.44 -8.88
N ILE A 60 16.92 -8.42 -7.97
CA ILE A 60 16.86 -7.55 -6.80
C ILE A 60 17.41 -6.19 -7.21
N VAL A 61 16.58 -5.16 -7.13
CA VAL A 61 16.93 -3.76 -7.44
C VAL A 61 17.53 -3.08 -6.23
N TYR A 62 16.88 -3.25 -5.08
CA TYR A 62 17.35 -2.78 -3.78
C TYR A 62 16.96 -3.75 -2.68
N SER A 63 17.84 -3.96 -1.71
CA SER A 63 17.55 -4.71 -0.49
C SER A 63 18.31 -4.08 0.67
N GLY A 64 17.56 -3.63 1.69
CA GLY A 64 18.16 -2.96 2.84
C GLY A 64 17.16 -2.73 3.97
N GLN A 65 17.58 -1.88 4.89
CA GLN A 65 16.75 -1.48 6.04
C GLN A 65 16.93 0.01 6.24
N THR A 66 15.80 0.71 6.40
CA THR A 66 15.75 2.10 6.85
C THR A 66 15.74 2.15 8.39
N ALA A 67 15.61 3.34 8.94
CA ALA A 67 15.40 3.48 10.38
C ALA A 67 14.02 2.96 10.84
N VAL A 68 13.07 2.76 9.91
CA VAL A 68 11.68 2.41 10.18
C VAL A 68 11.40 0.94 9.87
N GLN A 69 11.86 0.43 8.70
CA GLN A 69 11.42 -0.86 8.17
C GLN A 69 12.45 -1.49 7.22
N ARG A 70 12.29 -2.79 6.95
CA ARG A 70 13.06 -3.47 5.91
C ARG A 70 12.44 -3.17 4.56
N VAL A 71 13.27 -2.90 3.55
CA VAL A 71 12.84 -2.55 2.20
C VAL A 71 13.48 -3.50 1.20
N LEU A 72 12.65 -4.10 0.35
CA LEU A 72 13.07 -4.85 -0.82
C LEU A 72 12.33 -4.29 -2.04
N ILE A 73 13.07 -3.91 -3.07
CA ILE A 73 12.53 -3.57 -4.39
C ILE A 73 13.11 -4.60 -5.36
N ALA A 74 12.23 -5.32 -6.05
CA ALA A 74 12.64 -6.39 -6.95
C ALA A 74 11.73 -6.47 -8.17
N ASP A 75 12.28 -6.96 -9.29
CA ASP A 75 11.49 -7.35 -10.44
C ASP A 75 11.05 -8.80 -10.25
N THR A 76 9.75 -9.05 -10.29
CA THR A 76 9.14 -10.37 -10.19
C THR A 76 8.82 -10.93 -11.57
N TYR A 77 8.58 -12.25 -11.68
CA TYR A 77 8.17 -12.86 -12.94
C TYR A 77 6.72 -12.56 -13.32
N ASN A 78 5.84 -12.40 -12.31
CA ASN A 78 4.39 -12.36 -12.57
C ASN A 78 3.78 -10.96 -12.39
N TYR A 79 4.43 -10.06 -11.64
CA TYR A 79 3.83 -8.78 -11.23
C TYR A 79 4.68 -7.56 -11.61
N GLY A 80 5.74 -7.77 -12.43
CA GLY A 80 6.69 -6.70 -12.72
C GLY A 80 7.48 -6.26 -11.50
N ARG A 81 7.85 -4.99 -11.44
CA ARG A 81 8.52 -4.42 -10.28
C ARG A 81 7.60 -4.41 -9.07
N ALA A 82 8.13 -4.76 -7.90
CA ALA A 82 7.36 -4.79 -6.67
C ALA A 82 8.14 -4.16 -5.52
N LEU A 83 7.40 -3.51 -4.62
CA LEU A 83 7.86 -2.98 -3.35
C LEU A 83 7.38 -3.89 -2.23
N MET A 84 8.33 -4.40 -1.44
CA MET A 84 8.07 -5.21 -0.27
C MET A 84 8.62 -4.51 0.97
N LEU A 85 7.78 -4.38 2.00
CA LEU A 85 8.13 -3.77 3.28
C LEU A 85 7.91 -4.78 4.41
N ASP A 86 8.90 -4.95 5.26
CA ASP A 86 8.89 -5.86 6.42
C ASP A 86 8.49 -7.31 6.13
N GLY A 87 8.66 -7.76 4.88
CA GLY A 87 8.35 -9.12 4.47
C GLY A 87 6.96 -9.31 3.89
N ALA A 88 6.24 -8.21 3.59
CA ALA A 88 4.98 -8.21 2.88
C ALA A 88 5.06 -7.38 1.60
N ILE A 89 4.42 -7.84 0.52
CA ILE A 89 4.27 -7.07 -0.71
C ILE A 89 3.31 -5.92 -0.45
N GLN A 90 3.69 -4.71 -0.84
CA GLN A 90 2.87 -3.52 -0.64
C GLN A 90 2.23 -3.07 -1.94
N SER A 91 2.98 -3.14 -3.03
CA SER A 91 2.53 -2.64 -4.32
C SER A 91 3.35 -3.31 -5.42
N ALA A 92 2.74 -3.52 -6.59
CA ALA A 92 3.39 -4.11 -7.74
C ALA A 92 2.98 -3.41 -9.04
N GLU A 93 3.87 -3.42 -10.04
CA GLU A 93 3.71 -2.70 -11.30
C GLU A 93 2.42 -3.07 -12.05
N ASP A 94 2.00 -4.33 -11.97
CA ASP A 94 0.84 -4.83 -12.71
C ASP A 94 -0.51 -4.32 -12.17
N ASP A 95 -0.58 -3.89 -10.90
CA ASP A 95 -1.85 -3.49 -10.28
C ASP A 95 -1.80 -2.14 -9.54
N GLU A 96 -0.63 -1.53 -9.36
CA GLU A 96 -0.49 -0.27 -8.62
C GLU A 96 -1.37 0.86 -9.18
N GLU A 97 -1.49 0.96 -10.50
CA GLU A 97 -2.28 2.01 -11.13
C GLU A 97 -3.76 1.88 -10.74
N LEU A 98 -4.31 0.66 -10.84
CA LEU A 98 -5.70 0.38 -10.48
C LEU A 98 -5.95 0.62 -8.99
N TYR A 99 -5.02 0.18 -8.12
CA TYR A 99 -5.13 0.38 -6.68
C TYR A 99 -5.19 1.87 -6.34
N HIS A 100 -4.26 2.66 -6.84
CA HIS A 100 -4.17 4.09 -6.49
C HIS A 100 -5.29 4.92 -7.14
N GLU A 101 -5.75 4.54 -8.34
CA GLU A 101 -6.96 5.13 -8.91
C GLU A 101 -8.18 4.88 -7.99
N LEU A 102 -8.39 3.65 -7.54
CA LEU A 102 -9.52 3.31 -6.66
C LEU A 102 -9.42 3.97 -5.30
N LEU A 103 -8.23 4.17 -4.78
CA LEU A 103 -7.99 4.89 -3.52
C LEU A 103 -8.31 6.38 -3.63
N VAL A 104 -7.93 7.01 -4.74
CA VAL A 104 -7.95 8.47 -4.90
C VAL A 104 -9.22 8.98 -5.56
N GLN A 105 -9.60 8.39 -6.70
CA GLN A 105 -10.61 8.96 -7.59
C GLN A 105 -12.00 9.08 -6.95
N PRO A 106 -12.50 8.15 -6.12
CA PRO A 106 -13.82 8.30 -5.52
C PRO A 106 -13.97 9.58 -4.70
N ALA A 107 -12.98 9.92 -3.86
CA ALA A 107 -12.99 11.13 -3.06
C ALA A 107 -12.82 12.39 -3.91
N MET A 108 -11.86 12.35 -4.85
CA MET A 108 -11.55 13.50 -5.72
C MET A 108 -12.71 13.87 -6.65
N LEU A 109 -13.46 12.87 -7.15
CA LEU A 109 -14.60 13.10 -8.03
C LEU A 109 -15.88 13.47 -7.27
N ALA A 110 -16.04 13.00 -6.03
CA ALA A 110 -17.19 13.34 -5.20
C ALA A 110 -17.14 14.77 -4.66
N HIS A 111 -15.96 15.33 -4.44
CA HIS A 111 -15.80 16.68 -3.94
C HIS A 111 -15.94 17.71 -5.10
N PRO A 112 -16.79 18.74 -4.94
CA PRO A 112 -17.10 19.66 -6.04
C PRO A 112 -15.91 20.49 -6.54
N ASN A 113 -14.90 20.73 -5.72
CA ASN A 113 -13.71 21.51 -6.08
C ASN A 113 -12.54 21.21 -5.11
N PRO A 114 -11.90 20.04 -5.19
CA PRO A 114 -10.80 19.67 -4.31
C PRO A 114 -9.55 20.49 -4.66
N ARG A 115 -9.03 21.26 -3.71
CA ARG A 115 -7.89 22.17 -3.89
C ARG A 115 -6.70 21.81 -3.01
N ASP A 116 -6.96 21.58 -1.73
CA ASP A 116 -5.93 21.33 -0.73
C ASP A 116 -6.07 19.92 -0.20
N ILE A 117 -5.12 19.07 -0.56
CA ILE A 117 -5.17 17.63 -0.28
C ILE A 117 -4.08 17.26 0.71
N LEU A 118 -4.45 16.43 1.69
CA LEU A 118 -3.50 15.78 2.58
C LEU A 118 -3.42 14.29 2.23
N ILE A 119 -2.20 13.78 2.11
CA ILE A 119 -1.89 12.36 1.96
C ILE A 119 -1.07 11.94 3.16
N ILE A 120 -1.51 10.92 3.87
CA ILE A 120 -0.79 10.31 5.01
C ILE A 120 -0.30 8.95 4.56
N GLY A 121 1.02 8.77 4.51
CA GLY A 121 1.68 7.63 3.86
C GLY A 121 1.88 7.85 2.36
N GLY A 122 1.89 6.76 1.59
CA GLY A 122 2.05 6.79 0.13
C GLY A 122 3.48 7.05 -0.33
N GLY A 123 4.47 6.56 0.42
CA GLY A 123 5.91 6.81 0.19
C GLY A 123 6.40 6.49 -1.22
N GLU A 124 5.73 5.61 -1.96
CA GLU A 124 6.03 5.33 -3.37
C GLU A 124 5.61 6.43 -4.34
N GLY A 125 4.70 7.33 -3.93
CA GLY A 125 4.31 8.51 -4.69
C GLY A 125 3.24 8.28 -5.77
N ALA A 126 2.67 7.10 -5.89
CA ALA A 126 1.61 6.82 -6.86
C ALA A 126 0.29 7.50 -6.46
N THR A 127 -0.09 7.48 -5.18
CA THR A 127 -1.22 8.26 -4.67
C THR A 127 -1.04 9.76 -4.94
N LEU A 128 0.18 10.27 -4.79
CA LEU A 128 0.49 11.66 -5.11
C LEU A 128 0.32 11.96 -6.60
N ARG A 129 0.74 11.06 -7.50
CA ARG A 129 0.52 11.13 -8.95
C ARG A 129 -0.96 11.27 -9.26
N GLU A 130 -1.80 10.40 -8.70
CA GLU A 130 -3.24 10.41 -8.96
C GLU A 130 -3.90 11.71 -8.50
N VAL A 131 -3.54 12.22 -7.32
CA VAL A 131 -4.04 13.51 -6.81
C VAL A 131 -3.65 14.65 -7.74
N LEU A 132 -2.41 14.70 -8.20
CA LEU A 132 -1.88 15.78 -9.06
C LEU A 132 -2.43 15.74 -10.48
N GLY A 133 -3.01 14.65 -10.93
CA GLY A 133 -3.77 14.53 -12.18
C GLY A 133 -4.98 15.48 -12.22
N HIS A 134 -5.50 15.89 -11.07
CA HIS A 134 -6.61 16.84 -10.98
C HIS A 134 -6.13 18.29 -11.09
N ARG A 135 -6.64 19.01 -12.09
CA ARG A 135 -6.30 20.43 -12.34
C ARG A 135 -6.79 21.37 -11.25
N SER A 136 -7.80 20.97 -10.46
CA SER A 136 -8.32 21.74 -9.34
C SER A 136 -7.35 21.82 -8.17
N VAL A 137 -6.45 20.84 -8.02
CA VAL A 137 -5.50 20.76 -6.92
C VAL A 137 -4.53 21.93 -6.94
N ARG A 138 -4.54 22.69 -5.86
CA ARG A 138 -3.65 23.82 -5.61
C ARG A 138 -2.44 23.43 -4.79
N SER A 139 -2.65 22.59 -3.80
CA SER A 139 -1.58 22.03 -2.98
C SER A 139 -1.88 20.59 -2.57
N ALA A 140 -0.84 19.75 -2.61
CA ALA A 140 -0.84 18.40 -2.07
C ALA A 140 0.24 18.32 -0.98
N THR A 141 -0.17 18.10 0.26
CA THR A 141 0.76 17.85 1.38
C THR A 141 0.82 16.35 1.60
N MET A 142 2.00 15.77 1.50
CA MET A 142 2.24 14.35 1.73
C MET A 142 3.13 14.18 2.95
N ILE A 143 2.72 13.30 3.85
CA ILE A 143 3.43 13.01 5.11
C ILE A 143 3.78 11.54 5.12
N ASP A 144 5.05 11.24 5.19
CA ASP A 144 5.52 9.87 5.39
C ASP A 144 6.47 9.82 6.57
N ILE A 145 6.42 8.73 7.32
CA ILE A 145 7.28 8.56 8.49
C ILE A 145 8.71 8.18 8.07
N ASP A 146 8.86 7.57 6.89
CA ASP A 146 10.11 7.01 6.39
C ASP A 146 10.68 7.80 5.21
N ARG A 147 11.52 8.79 5.52
CA ARG A 147 12.19 9.59 4.50
C ARG A 147 13.09 8.77 3.58
N GLU A 148 13.77 7.78 4.13
CA GLU A 148 14.70 6.97 3.35
C GLU A 148 13.92 6.11 2.34
N LEU A 149 12.75 5.56 2.74
CA LEU A 149 11.84 4.86 1.83
C LEU A 149 11.42 5.77 0.67
N VAL A 150 10.95 6.99 0.97
CA VAL A 150 10.55 7.95 -0.07
C VAL A 150 11.69 8.22 -1.06
N ASP A 151 12.90 8.41 -0.57
CA ASP A 151 14.07 8.66 -1.43
C ASP A 151 14.41 7.42 -2.29
N LEU A 152 14.29 6.20 -1.76
CA LEU A 152 14.44 4.94 -2.51
C LEU A 152 13.36 4.78 -3.58
N CYS A 153 12.09 5.08 -3.25
CA CYS A 153 11.00 5.03 -4.20
C CYS A 153 11.18 6.06 -5.33
N ARG A 154 11.63 7.27 -5.01
CA ARG A 154 11.97 8.29 -6.02
C ARG A 154 13.05 7.83 -6.99
N GLU A 155 14.03 7.05 -6.53
CA GLU A 155 15.11 6.53 -7.35
C GLU A 155 14.67 5.35 -8.21
N HIS A 156 13.93 4.40 -7.63
CA HIS A 156 13.71 3.08 -8.22
C HIS A 156 12.31 2.85 -8.80
N LEU A 157 11.31 3.69 -8.45
CA LEU A 157 9.91 3.54 -8.85
C LEU A 157 9.40 4.72 -9.70
N LEU A 158 10.22 5.20 -10.63
CA LEU A 158 9.90 6.37 -11.46
C LEU A 158 8.62 6.20 -12.29
N SER A 159 8.33 5.00 -12.76
CA SER A 159 7.09 4.70 -13.53
C SER A 159 5.84 4.93 -12.68
N TRP A 160 5.91 4.69 -11.38
CA TRP A 160 4.78 4.83 -10.46
C TRP A 160 4.49 6.28 -10.11
N HIS A 161 5.49 7.00 -9.59
CA HIS A 161 5.28 8.38 -9.18
C HIS A 161 5.37 9.40 -10.32
N GLN A 162 5.90 9.03 -11.50
CA GLN A 162 5.97 9.87 -12.71
C GLN A 162 6.45 11.31 -12.44
N ARG A 163 7.44 11.46 -11.53
CA ARG A 163 7.96 12.76 -11.04
C ARG A 163 6.98 13.60 -10.21
N ALA A 164 5.92 12.99 -9.67
CA ALA A 164 4.95 13.69 -8.82
C ALA A 164 5.62 14.46 -7.67
N PHE A 165 6.68 13.91 -7.09
CA PHE A 165 7.44 14.57 -6.02
C PHE A 165 8.10 15.90 -6.43
N ASP A 166 8.29 16.14 -7.72
CA ASP A 166 8.94 17.35 -8.24
C ASP A 166 7.92 18.44 -8.62
N ASP A 167 6.61 18.17 -8.50
CA ASP A 167 5.55 19.13 -8.82
C ASP A 167 5.56 20.28 -7.80
N PRO A 168 5.53 21.54 -8.26
CA PRO A 168 5.59 22.71 -7.37
C PRO A 168 4.41 22.84 -6.42
N ARG A 169 3.33 22.10 -6.63
CA ARG A 169 2.17 22.04 -5.71
C ARG A 169 2.43 21.15 -4.50
N VAL A 170 3.50 20.35 -4.51
CA VAL A 170 3.78 19.33 -3.48
C VAL A 170 4.54 19.90 -2.29
N ARG A 171 4.12 19.49 -1.12
CA ARG A 171 4.85 19.64 0.14
C ARG A 171 5.05 18.28 0.76
N LEU A 172 6.28 17.83 0.82
CA LEU A 172 6.65 16.58 1.48
C LEU A 172 7.19 16.88 2.88
N ALA A 173 6.67 16.21 3.89
CA ALA A 173 7.20 16.26 5.25
C ALA A 173 7.42 14.84 5.80
N THR A 174 8.47 14.70 6.60
CA THR A 174 8.78 13.44 7.28
C THR A 174 8.38 13.56 8.73
N LEU A 175 7.29 12.91 9.07
CA LEU A 175 6.71 12.92 10.41
C LEU A 175 5.70 11.79 10.54
N ASP A 176 5.46 11.34 11.75
CA ASP A 176 4.32 10.49 12.07
C ASP A 176 3.01 11.20 11.73
N GLY A 177 2.13 10.52 10.98
CA GLY A 177 0.90 11.11 10.44
C GLY A 177 -0.04 11.63 11.53
N ARG A 178 -0.17 10.91 12.65
CA ARG A 178 -0.97 11.35 13.79
C ARG A 178 -0.39 12.62 14.42
N THR A 179 0.90 12.61 14.66
CA THR A 179 1.62 13.79 15.20
C THR A 179 1.44 15.00 14.29
N PHE A 180 1.49 14.80 12.98
CA PHE A 180 1.26 15.87 12.02
C PHE A 180 -0.16 16.44 12.15
N VAL A 181 -1.18 15.60 12.15
CA VAL A 181 -2.59 16.04 12.24
C VAL A 181 -2.88 16.76 13.57
N GLU A 182 -2.26 16.33 14.68
CA GLU A 182 -2.40 16.98 15.98
C GLU A 182 -1.76 18.39 16.05
N GLN A 183 -0.79 18.68 15.17
CA GLN A 183 -0.02 19.94 15.16
C GLN A 183 -0.39 20.87 14.00
N ASP A 184 -1.13 20.41 13.04
CA ASP A 184 -1.46 21.17 11.83
C ASP A 184 -2.84 21.82 11.94
N ASP A 185 -2.87 23.14 12.02
CA ASP A 185 -4.11 23.93 12.08
C ASP A 185 -4.76 24.19 10.71
N ARG A 186 -4.18 23.68 9.61
CA ARG A 186 -4.72 23.86 8.27
C ARG A 186 -5.96 22.99 8.05
N SER A 187 -6.81 23.43 7.14
CA SER A 187 -7.95 22.64 6.67
C SER A 187 -7.61 22.07 5.29
N TYR A 188 -8.07 20.86 5.04
CA TYR A 188 -7.95 20.16 3.78
C TYR A 188 -9.32 19.82 3.21
N ASP A 189 -9.45 19.87 1.89
CA ASP A 189 -10.67 19.47 1.21
C ASP A 189 -10.85 17.95 1.23
N ILE A 190 -9.73 17.21 1.12
CA ILE A 190 -9.68 15.75 1.14
C ILE A 190 -8.45 15.31 1.93
N ILE A 191 -8.62 14.25 2.72
CA ILE A 191 -7.56 13.52 3.39
C ILE A 191 -7.57 12.09 2.87
N ILE A 192 -6.45 11.64 2.33
CA ILE A 192 -6.22 10.27 1.85
C ILE A 192 -5.26 9.60 2.81
N ILE A 193 -5.62 8.42 3.28
CA ILE A 193 -4.78 7.61 4.17
C ILE A 193 -4.31 6.41 3.34
N ASP A 194 -3.01 6.38 3.09
CA ASP A 194 -2.33 5.38 2.28
C ASP A 194 -1.15 4.82 3.08
N VAL A 195 -1.50 4.01 4.05
CA VAL A 195 -0.55 3.40 4.99
C VAL A 195 -0.65 1.88 4.91
N ILE A 196 0.43 1.21 5.27
CA ILE A 196 0.46 -0.26 5.35
C ILE A 196 -0.55 -0.76 6.38
N ASP A 197 -1.16 -1.90 6.09
CA ASP A 197 -2.00 -2.60 7.06
C ASP A 197 -1.14 -3.10 8.23
N MET A 198 -1.63 -2.87 9.44
CA MET A 198 -1.00 -3.43 10.64
C MET A 198 -1.24 -4.94 10.64
N VAL A 199 -0.17 -5.71 10.43
CA VAL A 199 -0.19 -7.16 10.67
C VAL A 199 0.06 -7.36 12.16
N GLU A 200 -0.97 -7.85 12.90
CA GLU A 200 -0.85 -8.21 14.31
C GLU A 200 -0.11 -9.54 14.50
#